data_237df2f7f54e091d6f78cd06870bb0c1
#
_entry.id   237df2f7f54e091d6f78cd06870bb0c1
#
_cell.length_a   1.000
_cell.length_b   1.000
_cell.length_c   1.000
_cell.angle_alpha   90.00
_cell.angle_beta   90.00
_cell.angle_gamma   90.00
#
_symmetry.space_group_name_H-M   'P 1'
#
loop_
_entity.id
_entity.type
_entity.pdbx_description
1 polymer ?
#
loop_
_entity_poly.entity_id
_entity_poly.type
_entity_poly.pdbx_seq_one_letter_code
_entity_poly.pdbx_strand_id
1 'polypeptide(L)'
;MGINLTNFLSSKSKNKRMNEFQDLDHIDGLSISTLSANLYGNNRDDLVMFYFREGANYASVYTQSKIVSENIKWNLNQKSKKVMSLIVNARNANCFTGKQGYKGLEKISEIVSLKLSEKQKEDEDLPKKIRSKEIIF
;
A
#
# COMPACT_ATOMS: atom_id res chain seq x y z
N MET A 1 -1.97 -19.22 1.31
CA MET A 1 -1.32 -19.23 -0.03
C MET A 1 -0.24 -18.18 -0.02
N GLY A 2 1.03 -18.56 0.05
CA GLY A 2 2.16 -17.66 -0.06
C GLY A 2 2.26 -17.11 -1.48
N ILE A 3 2.43 -15.80 -1.63
CA ILE A 3 2.69 -15.18 -2.92
C ILE A 3 4.15 -15.43 -3.23
N ASN A 4 4.44 -16.17 -4.29
CA ASN A 4 5.80 -16.33 -4.78
C ASN A 4 6.23 -15.03 -5.46
N LEU A 5 6.99 -14.21 -4.74
CA LEU A 5 7.54 -12.94 -5.22
C LEU A 5 8.47 -13.10 -6.43
N THR A 6 9.06 -14.27 -6.62
CA THR A 6 9.92 -14.58 -7.77
C THR A 6 9.16 -14.46 -9.09
N ASN A 7 7.91 -14.89 -9.15
CA ASN A 7 7.09 -14.76 -10.36
C ASN A 7 6.68 -13.30 -10.65
N PHE A 8 6.53 -12.48 -9.61
CA PHE A 8 6.24 -11.07 -9.76
C PHE A 8 7.44 -10.26 -10.29
N LEU A 9 8.64 -10.61 -9.84
CA LEU A 9 9.86 -9.89 -10.19
C LEU A 9 10.56 -10.45 -11.44
N SER A 10 10.31 -11.70 -11.81
CA SER A 10 10.94 -12.36 -12.98
C SER A 10 10.34 -11.93 -14.32
N SER A 11 9.18 -11.29 -14.33
CA SER A 11 8.57 -10.85 -15.58
C SER A 11 9.32 -9.66 -16.20
N LYS A 12 10.39 -9.95 -16.93
CA LYS A 12 11.01 -9.06 -17.93
C LYS A 12 11.91 -7.92 -17.50
N SER A 13 12.55 -7.96 -16.35
CA SER A 13 13.70 -7.09 -16.15
C SER A 13 14.92 -7.63 -16.91
N LYS A 14 15.41 -6.89 -17.89
CA LYS A 14 16.72 -7.19 -18.55
C LYS A 14 17.91 -6.90 -17.65
N ASN A 15 17.68 -6.54 -16.40
CA ASN A 15 18.73 -6.20 -15.43
C ASN A 15 19.14 -7.47 -14.69
N LYS A 16 20.28 -8.02 -15.06
CA LYS A 16 20.87 -9.27 -14.56
C LYS A 16 20.96 -9.33 -13.01
N ARG A 17 21.01 -8.16 -12.34
CA ARG A 17 21.07 -8.05 -10.87
C ARG A 17 19.72 -8.27 -10.18
N MET A 18 18.60 -8.21 -10.89
CA MET A 18 17.26 -8.44 -10.34
C MET A 18 16.78 -9.89 -10.50
N ASN A 19 17.55 -10.76 -11.16
CA ASN A 19 17.16 -12.15 -11.41
C ASN A 19 17.53 -13.10 -10.26
N GLU A 20 18.15 -12.60 -9.19
CA GLU A 20 18.61 -13.40 -8.05
C GLU A 20 17.87 -13.02 -6.75
N PHE A 21 16.54 -12.83 -6.81
CA PHE A 21 15.78 -12.74 -5.57
C PHE A 21 15.65 -14.14 -4.97
N GLN A 22 16.18 -14.30 -3.77
CA GLN A 22 15.93 -15.47 -2.97
C GLN A 22 14.43 -15.56 -2.64
N ASP A 23 13.91 -16.77 -2.55
CA ASP A 23 12.56 -16.96 -2.00
C ASP A 23 12.55 -16.36 -0.59
N LEU A 24 11.65 -15.40 -0.37
CA LEU A 24 11.49 -14.80 0.94
C LEU A 24 10.63 -15.73 1.80
N ASP A 25 11.05 -15.92 3.03
CA ASP A 25 10.25 -16.62 4.02
C ASP A 25 8.91 -15.95 4.24
N HIS A 26 7.92 -16.73 4.62
CA HIS A 26 6.61 -16.21 4.98
C HIS A 26 6.72 -15.29 6.18
N ILE A 27 6.11 -14.10 6.09
CA ILE A 27 6.00 -13.16 7.20
C ILE A 27 4.60 -13.27 7.76
N ASP A 28 4.50 -13.76 8.99
CA ASP A 28 3.21 -13.88 9.68
C ASP A 28 2.54 -12.52 9.84
N GLY A 29 1.24 -12.49 9.61
CA GLY A 29 0.45 -11.26 9.73
C GLY A 29 0.58 -10.29 8.56
N LEU A 30 1.42 -10.58 7.53
CA LEU A 30 1.52 -9.78 6.31
C LEU A 30 0.80 -10.47 5.14
N SER A 31 -0.09 -9.74 4.48
CA SER A 31 -0.66 -10.14 3.20
C SER A 31 -0.34 -9.10 2.14
N ILE A 32 0.02 -9.56 0.94
CA ILE A 32 0.31 -8.70 -0.21
C ILE A 32 -0.67 -9.05 -1.32
N SER A 33 -1.25 -8.03 -1.91
CA SER A 33 -2.20 -8.15 -3.02
C SER A 33 -1.81 -7.18 -4.13
N THR A 34 -1.86 -7.65 -5.37
CA THR A 34 -1.61 -6.81 -6.55
C THR A 34 -2.82 -6.85 -7.47
N LEU A 35 -3.04 -5.77 -8.18
CA LEU A 35 -4.09 -5.67 -9.20
C LEU A 35 -3.74 -4.61 -10.24
N SER A 36 -4.39 -4.71 -11.39
CA SER A 36 -4.37 -3.67 -12.40
C SER A 36 -5.50 -2.68 -12.14
N ALA A 37 -5.15 -1.44 -11.82
CA ALA A 37 -6.07 -0.30 -11.86
C ALA A 37 -6.10 0.35 -13.27
N ASN A 38 -5.44 -0.30 -14.25
CA ASN A 38 -5.32 0.13 -15.64
C ASN A 38 -4.68 1.53 -15.82
N LEU A 39 -3.80 1.93 -14.92
CA LEU A 39 -3.07 3.19 -15.01
C LEU A 39 -2.10 3.23 -16.20
N TYR A 40 -1.68 2.05 -16.68
CA TYR A 40 -0.85 1.89 -17.87
C TYR A 40 -1.63 1.71 -19.16
N GLY A 41 -2.94 1.44 -19.11
CA GLY A 41 -3.76 1.15 -20.28
C GLY A 41 -3.47 -0.20 -20.94
N ASN A 42 -2.82 -1.14 -20.26
CA ASN A 42 -2.38 -2.43 -20.83
C ASN A 42 -2.58 -3.62 -19.89
N ASN A 43 -3.51 -3.55 -18.97
CA ASN A 43 -3.86 -4.59 -17.99
C ASN A 43 -2.66 -5.15 -17.18
N ARG A 44 -1.67 -4.29 -16.93
CA ARG A 44 -0.51 -4.62 -16.11
C ARG A 44 -0.82 -4.27 -14.64
N ASP A 45 -0.32 -5.08 -13.71
CA ASP A 45 -0.40 -4.77 -12.29
C ASP A 45 0.34 -3.45 -12.00
N ASP A 46 -0.41 -2.49 -11.50
CA ASP A 46 0.05 -1.13 -11.22
C ASP A 46 -0.36 -0.63 -9.83
N LEU A 47 -1.05 -1.47 -9.07
CA LEU A 47 -1.44 -1.21 -7.71
C LEU A 47 -1.06 -2.39 -6.82
N VAL A 48 -0.42 -2.09 -5.69
CA VAL A 48 -0.03 -3.08 -4.67
C VAL A 48 -0.58 -2.63 -3.32
N MET A 49 -1.14 -3.55 -2.58
CA MET A 49 -1.57 -3.33 -1.20
C MET A 49 -0.85 -4.31 -0.26
N PHE A 50 -0.19 -3.76 0.73
CA PHE A 50 0.33 -4.48 1.89
C PHE A 50 -0.70 -4.36 3.01
N TYR A 51 -1.12 -5.46 3.57
CA TYR A 51 -2.04 -5.51 4.70
C TYR A 51 -1.37 -6.15 5.90
N PHE A 52 -1.30 -5.43 7.00
CA PHE A 52 -0.73 -5.87 8.28
C PHE A 52 -1.88 -6.22 9.23
N ARG A 53 -2.12 -7.49 9.41
CA ARG A 53 -3.26 -8.04 10.15
C ARG A 53 -3.42 -7.46 11.55
N GLU A 54 -2.32 -7.34 12.29
CA GLU A 54 -2.28 -6.79 13.66
C GLU A 54 -1.82 -5.33 13.69
N GLY A 55 -1.57 -4.76 12.52
CA GLY A 55 -0.92 -3.47 12.36
C GLY A 55 0.59 -3.54 12.57
N ALA A 56 1.31 -2.73 11.83
CA ALA A 56 2.76 -2.60 11.91
C ALA A 56 3.17 -1.25 12.48
N ASN A 57 4.24 -1.24 13.27
CA ASN A 57 4.95 -0.01 13.59
C ASN A 57 5.74 0.42 12.35
N TYR A 58 5.78 1.71 12.08
CA TYR A 58 6.52 2.21 10.94
C TYR A 58 7.34 3.45 11.30
N ALA A 59 8.42 3.65 10.57
CA ALA A 59 9.19 4.87 10.55
C ALA A 59 9.30 5.32 9.09
N SER A 60 9.26 6.62 8.87
CA SER A 60 9.30 7.19 7.54
C SER A 60 10.21 8.40 7.47
N VAL A 61 10.86 8.55 6.33
CA VAL A 61 11.61 9.74 5.95
C VAL A 61 10.98 10.32 4.69
N TYR A 62 10.91 11.63 4.64
CA TYR A 62 10.27 12.33 3.52
C TYR A 62 11.22 13.32 2.88
N THR A 63 10.93 13.67 1.64
CA THR A 63 11.68 14.69 0.91
C THR A 63 11.61 16.05 1.59
N GLN A 64 12.69 16.82 1.49
CA GLN A 64 12.73 18.23 1.90
C GLN A 64 12.28 19.18 0.77
N SER A 65 11.85 18.65 -0.36
CA SER A 65 11.32 19.45 -1.46
C SER A 65 10.13 20.30 -1.00
N LYS A 66 10.04 21.53 -1.48
CA LYS A 66 8.87 22.38 -1.28
C LYS A 66 7.64 21.90 -2.04
N ILE A 67 7.86 21.08 -3.06
CA ILE A 67 6.81 20.50 -3.90
C ILE A 67 6.72 19.02 -3.57
N VAL A 68 5.65 18.61 -2.92
CA VAL A 68 5.40 17.23 -2.51
C VAL A 68 4.07 16.74 -3.07
N SER A 69 3.97 15.43 -3.29
CA SER A 69 2.71 14.79 -3.71
C SER A 69 1.67 14.82 -2.59
N GLU A 70 0.42 14.68 -2.96
CA GLU A 70 -0.67 14.59 -1.98
C GLU A 70 -0.54 13.34 -1.09
N ASN A 71 0.06 12.26 -1.59
CA ASN A 71 0.38 11.06 -0.80
C ASN A 71 1.31 11.40 0.38
N ILE A 72 2.37 12.18 0.14
CA ILE A 72 3.28 12.62 1.20
C ILE A 72 2.55 13.49 2.21
N LYS A 73 1.72 14.43 1.74
CA LYS A 73 0.91 15.29 2.63
C LYS A 73 -0.06 14.46 3.47
N TRP A 74 -0.69 13.46 2.85
CA TRP A 74 -1.54 12.51 3.55
C TRP A 74 -0.77 11.80 4.67
N ASN A 75 0.36 11.18 4.34
CA ASN A 75 1.15 10.42 5.30
C ASN A 75 1.69 11.29 6.45
N LEU A 76 2.12 12.51 6.17
CA LEU A 76 2.56 13.48 7.18
C LEU A 76 1.45 13.88 8.15
N ASN A 77 0.20 13.89 7.69
CA ASN A 77 -0.95 14.20 8.53
C ASN A 77 -1.43 13.03 9.39
N GLN A 78 -0.91 11.81 9.16
CA GLN A 78 -1.30 10.66 9.95
C GLN A 78 -0.55 10.67 11.29
N LYS A 79 -1.31 10.67 12.39
CA LYS A 79 -0.77 10.63 13.75
C LYS A 79 -0.85 9.23 14.36
N SER A 80 -1.24 8.23 13.58
CA SER A 80 -1.28 6.85 14.07
C SER A 80 0.14 6.32 14.23
N LYS A 81 0.38 5.61 15.34
CA LYS A 81 1.66 4.90 15.55
C LYS A 81 1.69 3.54 14.82
N LYS A 82 0.53 3.04 14.41
CA LYS A 82 0.38 1.79 13.68
C LYS A 82 -0.19 2.05 12.30
N VAL A 83 0.30 1.32 11.32
CA VAL A 83 -0.25 1.23 9.97
C VAL A 83 -0.88 -0.13 9.78
N MET A 84 -2.10 -0.13 9.23
CA MET A 84 -2.83 -1.36 8.92
C MET A 84 -2.69 -1.73 7.44
N SER A 85 -2.48 -0.75 6.58
CA SER A 85 -2.24 -1.00 5.16
C SER A 85 -1.37 0.09 4.55
N LEU A 86 -0.47 -0.34 3.65
CA LEU A 86 0.28 0.52 2.73
C LEU A 86 -0.22 0.23 1.32
N ILE A 87 -0.61 1.27 0.61
CA ILE A 87 -1.02 1.20 -0.79
C ILE A 87 0.02 1.90 -1.66
N VAL A 88 0.52 1.18 -2.64
CA VAL A 88 1.52 1.71 -3.58
C VAL A 88 0.95 1.61 -4.98
N ASN A 89 0.97 2.72 -5.71
CA ASN A 89 0.63 2.73 -7.13
C ASN A 89 1.83 3.09 -7.99
N ALA A 90 1.91 2.51 -9.17
CA ALA A 90 2.86 2.88 -10.18
C ALA A 90 2.25 3.90 -11.15
N ARG A 91 3.09 4.77 -11.73
CA ARG A 91 2.77 5.74 -12.77
C ARG A 91 2.02 7.00 -12.34
N ASN A 92 1.12 6.95 -11.43
CA ASN A 92 0.39 8.16 -10.99
C ASN A 92 1.01 8.72 -9.70
N ALA A 93 1.84 9.75 -9.84
CA ALA A 93 2.56 10.35 -8.70
C ALA A 93 1.68 11.23 -7.80
N ASN A 94 0.45 11.52 -8.18
CA ASN A 94 -0.49 12.39 -7.46
C ASN A 94 0.15 13.75 -7.04
N CYS A 95 0.99 14.31 -7.92
CA CYS A 95 1.62 15.61 -7.74
C CYS A 95 0.80 16.70 -8.45
N PHE A 96 0.75 17.90 -7.86
CA PHE A 96 0.01 19.06 -8.39
C PHE A 96 -1.50 18.83 -8.58
N THR A 97 -2.06 17.84 -7.95
CA THR A 97 -3.50 17.52 -8.02
C THR A 97 -4.32 18.29 -6.97
N GLY A 98 -3.64 18.91 -6.01
CA GLY A 98 -4.24 19.77 -5.00
C GLY A 98 -5.34 19.07 -4.19
N LYS A 99 -6.38 19.83 -3.82
CA LYS A 99 -7.48 19.35 -3.01
C LYS A 99 -8.19 18.10 -3.60
N GLN A 100 -8.24 17.98 -4.91
CA GLN A 100 -8.89 16.83 -5.56
C GLN A 100 -8.11 15.54 -5.35
N GLY A 101 -6.78 15.59 -5.52
CA GLY A 101 -5.91 14.45 -5.26
C GLY A 101 -5.95 14.01 -3.80
N TYR A 102 -5.95 14.97 -2.86
CA TYR A 102 -6.06 14.66 -1.43
C TYR A 102 -7.41 13.99 -1.08
N LYS A 103 -8.54 14.53 -1.58
CA LYS A 103 -9.87 13.91 -1.41
C LYS A 103 -9.95 12.50 -2.00
N GLY A 104 -9.23 12.24 -3.10
CA GLY A 104 -9.10 10.89 -3.65
C GLY A 104 -8.48 9.92 -2.64
N LEU A 105 -7.41 10.32 -1.96
CA LEU A 105 -6.77 9.51 -0.93
C LEU A 105 -7.68 9.29 0.29
N GLU A 106 -8.40 10.32 0.73
CA GLU A 106 -9.42 10.20 1.80
C GLU A 106 -10.44 9.12 1.44
N LYS A 107 -11.02 9.18 0.26
CA LYS A 107 -12.02 8.23 -0.20
C LYS A 107 -11.46 6.80 -0.31
N ILE A 108 -10.24 6.64 -0.84
CA ILE A 108 -9.60 5.32 -0.92
C ILE A 108 -9.35 4.77 0.48
N SER A 109 -8.81 5.58 1.39
CA SER A 109 -8.54 5.16 2.76
C SER A 109 -9.79 4.77 3.53
N GLU A 110 -10.92 5.47 3.32
CA GLU A 110 -12.21 5.13 3.90
C GLU A 110 -12.72 3.78 3.39
N ILE A 111 -12.69 3.56 2.07
CA ILE A 111 -13.14 2.30 1.46
C ILE A 111 -12.28 1.13 1.95
N VAL A 112 -10.95 1.29 1.92
CA VAL A 112 -10.01 0.25 2.34
C VAL A 112 -10.17 -0.06 3.83
N SER A 113 -10.25 0.97 4.68
CA SER A 113 -10.42 0.76 6.13
C SER A 113 -11.74 0.05 6.47
N LEU A 114 -12.82 0.38 5.75
CA LEU A 114 -14.10 -0.29 5.89
C LEU A 114 -14.01 -1.77 5.50
N LYS A 115 -13.45 -2.07 4.33
CA LYS A 115 -13.32 -3.44 3.82
C LYS A 115 -12.40 -4.30 4.67
N LEU A 116 -11.29 -3.76 5.13
CA LEU A 116 -10.39 -4.47 6.04
C LEU A 116 -11.04 -4.68 7.42
N SER A 117 -11.83 -3.72 7.91
CA SER A 117 -12.59 -3.90 9.15
C SER A 117 -13.66 -5.00 9.03
N GLU A 118 -14.33 -5.10 7.88
CA GLU A 118 -15.28 -6.19 7.60
C GLU A 118 -14.58 -7.55 7.64
N LYS A 119 -13.42 -7.65 7.00
CA LYS A 119 -12.60 -8.86 6.98
C LYS A 119 -12.13 -9.28 8.38
N GLN A 120 -11.75 -8.33 9.24
CA GLN A 120 -11.27 -8.61 10.60
C GLN A 120 -12.38 -9.01 11.58
N LYS A 121 -13.66 -8.78 11.26
CA LYS A 121 -14.77 -9.21 12.12
C LYS A 121 -14.87 -10.73 12.27
N GLU A 122 -14.36 -11.45 11.30
CA GLU A 122 -14.34 -12.92 11.29
C GLU A 122 -13.29 -13.50 12.27
N ASP A 123 -12.39 -12.66 12.80
CA ASP A 123 -11.32 -13.07 13.70
C ASP A 123 -11.45 -12.31 15.04
N GLU A 124 -11.72 -13.03 16.13
CA GLU A 124 -12.03 -12.45 17.44
C GLU A 124 -10.84 -11.73 18.08
N ASP A 125 -9.62 -12.14 17.73
CA ASP A 125 -8.38 -11.63 18.31
C ASP A 125 -7.88 -10.35 17.64
N LEU A 126 -8.50 -9.93 16.53
CA LEU A 126 -8.05 -8.78 15.77
C LEU A 126 -8.80 -7.48 16.10
N PRO A 127 -8.17 -6.32 15.85
CA PRO A 127 -8.84 -5.04 15.99
C PRO A 127 -10.09 -4.95 15.10
N LYS A 128 -11.27 -4.89 15.70
CA LYS A 128 -12.55 -4.91 14.95
C LYS A 128 -12.83 -3.66 14.11
N LYS A 129 -12.03 -2.61 14.28
CA LYS A 129 -12.21 -1.35 13.54
C LYS A 129 -10.87 -0.76 13.12
N ILE A 130 -10.63 -0.75 11.82
CA ILE A 130 -9.53 -0.05 11.17
C ILE A 130 -10.00 1.36 10.79
N ARG A 131 -9.17 2.35 11.05
CA ARG A 131 -9.47 3.75 10.74
C ARG A 131 -8.76 4.18 9.46
N SER A 132 -9.35 5.10 8.71
CA SER A 132 -8.74 5.64 7.49
C SER A 132 -7.33 6.20 7.71
N LYS A 133 -7.05 6.76 8.89
CA LYS A 133 -5.73 7.26 9.28
C LYS A 133 -4.66 6.18 9.53
N GLU A 134 -5.01 4.92 9.47
CA GLU A 134 -4.11 3.76 9.56
C GLU A 134 -3.78 3.19 8.18
N ILE A 135 -4.28 3.85 7.12
CA ILE A 135 -3.96 3.56 5.74
C ILE A 135 -2.99 4.62 5.23
N ILE A 136 -1.86 4.20 4.70
CA ILE A 136 -0.82 5.08 4.13
C ILE A 136 -0.61 4.76 2.64
N PHE A 137 0.00 5.71 1.93
CA PHE A 137 0.22 5.67 0.49
C PHE A 137 1.67 5.94 0.14
#